data_4191d858c5b75f2d0a688c8f7d8e7b64
#
_entry.id   4191d858c5b75f2d0a688c8f7d8e7b64
#
_cell.length_a   1.000
_cell.length_b   1.000
_cell.length_c   1.000
_cell.angle_alpha   90.00
_cell.angle_beta   90.00
_cell.angle_gamma   90.00
#
_symmetry.space_group_name_H-M   'P 1'
#
loop_
_entity.id
_entity.type
_entity.pdbx_description
1 polymer ?
#
loop_
_entity_poly.entity_id
_entity_poly.type
_entity_poly.pdbx_seq_one_letter_code
_entity_poly.pdbx_strand_id
1 'polypeptide(L)'
;VKRLKALGCVILGKTHTVEFALGATGLNKYKGTPKNPWDKNIHRIPGGSSSGSGVAVASGLAAFAIGTDTGGSVRIPASFNGIVGLKTTKDKWPTDGIFPLSPTLDTPGPLARSVKDTKLIFDTYNNNEKLSKPLEIKNLVIGKLKEPFTENLDSSVLEAYNNFCKKLEDAGAKIEDVIIDEAR
;
A
#
# COMPACT_ATOMS: atom_id res chain seq x y z
N VAL A 1 -7.16 9.58 -13.60
CA VAL A 1 -7.36 11.04 -13.43
C VAL A 1 -8.75 11.47 -13.89
N LYS A 2 -9.16 11.18 -15.17
CA LYS A 2 -10.46 11.60 -15.72
C LYS A 2 -11.63 11.21 -14.80
N ARG A 3 -11.70 9.95 -14.34
CA ARG A 3 -12.73 9.45 -13.43
C ARG A 3 -12.72 10.16 -12.08
N LEU A 4 -11.56 10.39 -11.47
CA LEU A 4 -11.45 11.12 -10.20
C LEU A 4 -11.98 12.56 -10.33
N LYS A 5 -11.66 13.25 -11.44
CA LYS A 5 -12.23 14.58 -11.71
C LYS A 5 -13.75 14.55 -11.85
N ALA A 6 -14.30 13.55 -12.53
CA ALA A 6 -15.75 13.37 -12.67
C ALA A 6 -16.44 13.07 -11.32
N LEU A 7 -15.72 12.52 -10.36
CA LEU A 7 -16.18 12.28 -8.97
C LEU A 7 -15.98 13.51 -8.05
N GLY A 8 -15.60 14.66 -8.60
CA GLY A 8 -15.42 15.90 -7.84
C GLY A 8 -14.07 16.04 -7.14
N CYS A 9 -13.10 15.16 -7.39
CA CYS A 9 -11.79 15.28 -6.79
C CYS A 9 -10.98 16.43 -7.38
N VAL A 10 -10.35 17.21 -6.51
CA VAL A 10 -9.39 18.25 -6.90
C VAL A 10 -8.02 17.61 -7.08
N ILE A 11 -7.44 17.75 -8.27
CA ILE A 11 -6.11 17.22 -8.58
C ILE A 11 -5.07 18.29 -8.24
N LEU A 12 -4.32 18.05 -7.16
CA LEU A 12 -3.31 18.96 -6.67
C LEU A 12 -2.01 18.94 -7.51
N GLY A 13 -1.68 17.79 -8.10
CA GLY A 13 -0.46 17.66 -8.88
C GLY A 13 -0.10 16.21 -9.18
N LYS A 14 1.15 16.02 -9.57
CA LYS A 14 1.80 14.71 -9.78
C LYS A 14 2.87 14.50 -8.72
N THR A 15 3.04 13.28 -8.31
CA THR A 15 4.02 12.87 -7.30
C THR A 15 5.24 12.22 -7.94
N HIS A 16 6.35 12.22 -7.23
CA HIS A 16 7.54 11.45 -7.63
C HIS A 16 7.25 9.96 -7.70
N THR A 17 7.89 9.31 -8.64
CA THR A 17 7.95 7.85 -8.73
C THR A 17 9.38 7.41 -9.03
N VAL A 18 9.71 6.17 -8.77
CA VAL A 18 10.89 5.54 -9.33
C VAL A 18 10.72 5.45 -10.85
N GLU A 19 11.78 5.67 -11.59
CA GLU A 19 11.77 5.64 -13.06
C GLU A 19 11.24 4.29 -13.56
N PHE A 20 10.32 4.34 -14.52
CA PHE A 20 9.60 3.18 -15.05
C PHE A 20 8.91 2.29 -14.00
N ALA A 21 8.62 2.82 -12.81
CA ALA A 21 8.05 2.08 -11.69
C ALA A 21 8.90 0.89 -11.21
N LEU A 22 10.17 0.81 -11.58
CA LEU A 22 11.08 -0.30 -11.28
C LEU A 22 12.00 0.03 -10.09
N GLY A 23 11.57 -0.29 -8.87
CA GLY A 23 12.39 -0.14 -7.67
C GLY A 23 11.56 0.02 -6.39
N ALA A 24 11.92 -0.75 -5.37
CA ALA A 24 11.20 -0.81 -4.09
C ALA A 24 11.64 0.27 -3.09
N THR A 25 12.84 0.83 -3.24
CA THR A 25 13.43 1.79 -2.30
C THR A 25 12.88 3.22 -2.43
N GLY A 26 12.33 3.56 -3.60
CA GLY A 26 11.86 4.91 -3.91
C GLY A 26 12.94 5.84 -4.42
N LEU A 27 14.16 5.35 -4.64
CA LEU A 27 15.28 6.15 -5.15
C LEU A 27 15.06 6.54 -6.62
N ASN A 28 15.26 7.80 -6.91
CA ASN A 28 15.31 8.33 -8.27
C ASN A 28 16.48 9.29 -8.39
N LYS A 29 17.54 8.84 -9.04
CA LYS A 29 18.79 9.63 -9.19
C LYS A 29 18.60 10.84 -10.10
N TYR A 30 17.65 10.78 -11.02
CA TYR A 30 17.43 11.82 -12.02
C TYR A 30 16.53 12.95 -11.53
N LYS A 31 15.40 12.59 -10.89
CA LYS A 31 14.37 13.55 -10.40
C LYS A 31 14.52 13.91 -8.93
N GLY A 32 15.43 13.25 -8.23
CA GLY A 32 15.52 13.31 -6.77
C GLY A 32 14.60 12.31 -6.06
N THR A 33 14.87 12.08 -4.80
CA THR A 33 14.12 11.14 -3.95
C THR A 33 13.38 11.90 -2.87
N PRO A 34 12.07 11.75 -2.74
CA PRO A 34 11.33 12.40 -1.66
C PRO A 34 11.81 11.88 -0.29
N LYS A 35 11.90 12.78 0.68
CA LYS A 35 12.30 12.42 2.05
C LYS A 35 11.13 11.78 2.79
N ASN A 36 11.39 10.66 3.44
CA ASN A 36 10.44 10.07 4.37
C ASN A 36 10.17 11.05 5.54
N PRO A 37 8.91 11.42 5.85
CA PRO A 37 8.61 12.45 6.84
C PRO A 37 8.84 12.02 8.30
N TRP A 38 9.05 10.73 8.56
CA TRP A 38 9.23 10.21 9.91
C TRP A 38 10.59 10.54 10.55
N ASP A 39 11.60 10.87 9.73
CA ASP A 39 12.90 11.28 10.24
C ASP A 39 13.33 12.60 9.60
N LYS A 40 13.41 13.63 10.40
CA LYS A 40 13.80 14.97 9.93
C LYS A 40 15.31 15.12 9.77
N ASN A 41 16.08 14.33 10.47
CA ASN A 41 17.53 14.44 10.54
C ASN A 41 18.24 13.53 9.54
N ILE A 42 17.71 12.32 9.34
CA ILE A 42 18.28 11.32 8.44
C ILE A 42 17.34 11.16 7.24
N HIS A 43 17.92 11.23 6.05
CA HIS A 43 17.17 10.94 4.84
C HIS A 43 16.90 9.44 4.73
N ARG A 44 15.79 9.01 5.29
CA ARG A 44 15.32 7.64 5.14
C ARG A 44 14.60 7.45 3.82
N ILE A 45 14.72 6.26 3.25
CA ILE A 45 14.04 5.90 2.01
C ILE A 45 12.51 5.93 2.19
N PRO A 46 11.77 6.42 1.18
CA PRO A 46 10.32 6.52 1.26
C PRO A 46 9.59 5.25 0.86
N GLY A 47 10.32 4.23 0.40
CA GLY A 47 9.71 3.10 -0.31
C GLY A 47 9.24 3.49 -1.71
N GLY A 48 9.04 2.49 -2.56
CA GLY A 48 8.73 2.71 -3.98
C GLY A 48 7.88 1.58 -4.58
N SER A 49 7.50 1.75 -5.82
CA SER A 49 7.88 2.85 -6.74
C SER A 49 7.04 4.13 -6.58
N SER A 50 5.83 4.09 -5.95
CA SER A 50 4.96 5.26 -5.74
C SER A 50 5.46 6.12 -4.56
N SER A 51 6.74 6.47 -4.54
CA SER A 51 7.46 7.14 -3.46
C SER A 51 6.83 8.47 -3.05
N GLY A 52 6.61 9.34 -4.02
CA GLY A 52 6.01 10.65 -3.76
C GLY A 52 4.57 10.59 -3.31
N SER A 53 3.81 9.58 -3.75
CA SER A 53 2.43 9.36 -3.29
C SER A 53 2.41 9.01 -1.80
N GLY A 54 3.30 8.13 -1.34
CA GLY A 54 3.45 7.81 0.06
C GLY A 54 3.82 9.02 0.91
N VAL A 55 4.87 9.73 0.50
CA VAL A 55 5.36 10.93 1.22
C VAL A 55 4.31 12.04 1.25
N ALA A 56 3.64 12.34 0.14
CA ALA A 56 2.65 13.42 0.08
C ALA A 56 1.48 13.20 1.05
N VAL A 57 1.00 11.97 1.15
CA VAL A 57 -0.10 11.61 2.06
C VAL A 57 0.38 11.63 3.51
N ALA A 58 1.53 11.05 3.81
CA ALA A 58 2.10 11.01 5.15
C ALA A 58 2.43 12.42 5.70
N SER A 59 2.89 13.31 4.82
CA SER A 59 3.19 14.71 5.15
C SER A 59 1.94 15.62 5.23
N GLY A 60 0.74 15.10 4.96
CA GLY A 60 -0.48 15.89 4.94
C GLY A 60 -0.63 16.83 3.74
N LEU A 61 0.22 16.73 2.71
CA LEU A 61 0.15 17.54 1.49
C LEU A 61 -1.05 17.20 0.61
N ALA A 62 -1.55 15.99 0.73
CA ALA A 62 -2.76 15.53 0.06
C ALA A 62 -3.61 14.66 1.00
N ALA A 63 -4.91 14.68 0.84
CA ALA A 63 -5.82 13.81 1.58
C ALA A 63 -5.60 12.33 1.21
N PHE A 64 -5.39 12.07 -0.07
CA PHE A 64 -5.02 10.79 -0.62
C PHE A 64 -4.17 10.96 -1.89
N ALA A 65 -3.54 9.89 -2.31
CA ALA A 65 -2.83 9.82 -3.58
C ALA A 65 -3.15 8.51 -4.30
N ILE A 66 -2.90 8.48 -5.59
CA ILE A 66 -2.97 7.26 -6.39
C ILE A 66 -1.53 6.81 -6.69
N GLY A 67 -1.30 5.52 -6.58
CA GLY A 67 -0.07 4.86 -7.01
C GLY A 67 -0.37 3.68 -7.93
N THR A 68 0.68 2.96 -8.33
CA THR A 68 0.58 1.68 -9.02
C THR A 68 1.35 0.61 -8.26
N ASP A 69 0.87 -0.61 -8.30
CA ASP A 69 1.43 -1.75 -7.60
C ASP A 69 1.56 -2.94 -8.55
N THR A 70 2.77 -3.32 -8.83
CA THR A 70 3.12 -4.51 -9.61
C THR A 70 3.66 -5.60 -8.69
N GLY A 71 4.63 -5.26 -7.86
CA GLY A 71 5.26 -6.15 -6.89
C GLY A 71 5.28 -5.56 -5.46
N GLY A 72 4.39 -4.58 -5.16
CA GLY A 72 4.34 -3.92 -3.86
C GLY A 72 4.34 -2.39 -3.92
N SER A 73 4.36 -1.79 -5.11
CA SER A 73 4.66 -0.36 -5.29
C SER A 73 3.61 0.65 -4.77
N VAL A 74 2.48 0.22 -4.24
CA VAL A 74 1.55 0.99 -3.40
C VAL A 74 1.75 0.63 -1.92
N ARG A 75 1.89 -0.66 -1.61
CA ARG A 75 1.98 -1.20 -0.25
C ARG A 75 3.32 -0.88 0.41
N ILE A 76 4.42 -0.98 -0.32
CA ILE A 76 5.77 -0.68 0.18
C ILE A 76 5.88 0.79 0.63
N PRO A 77 5.60 1.81 -0.22
CA PRO A 77 5.66 3.19 0.25
C PRO A 77 4.63 3.49 1.35
N ALA A 78 3.48 2.83 1.37
CA ALA A 78 2.54 2.97 2.47
C ALA A 78 3.13 2.48 3.79
N SER A 79 3.75 1.30 3.80
CA SER A 79 4.42 0.73 4.98
C SER A 79 5.56 1.63 5.47
N PHE A 80 6.45 2.07 4.57
CA PHE A 80 7.60 2.92 4.94
C PHE A 80 7.19 4.30 5.46
N ASN A 81 6.03 4.81 5.05
CA ASN A 81 5.52 6.12 5.48
C ASN A 81 4.44 6.05 6.57
N GLY A 82 4.13 4.86 7.09
CA GLY A 82 3.15 4.68 8.18
C GLY A 82 1.73 5.06 7.80
N ILE A 83 1.32 4.79 6.57
CA ILE A 83 -0.02 5.04 6.03
C ILE A 83 -0.65 3.76 5.45
N VAL A 84 -1.85 3.85 4.94
CA VAL A 84 -2.57 2.72 4.32
C VAL A 84 -2.45 2.78 2.81
N GLY A 85 -2.00 1.68 2.20
CA GLY A 85 -1.96 1.49 0.75
C GLY A 85 -2.78 0.27 0.35
N LEU A 86 -3.73 0.45 -0.55
CA LEU A 86 -4.57 -0.63 -1.05
C LEU A 86 -4.18 -1.02 -2.47
N LYS A 87 -3.63 -2.22 -2.63
CA LYS A 87 -3.55 -2.84 -3.95
C LYS A 87 -4.91 -3.43 -4.28
N THR A 88 -5.59 -2.86 -5.27
CA THR A 88 -6.89 -3.36 -5.72
C THR A 88 -6.74 -4.73 -6.40
N THR A 89 -7.85 -5.41 -6.63
CA THR A 89 -7.88 -6.59 -7.49
C THR A 89 -7.46 -6.18 -8.91
N LYS A 90 -6.70 -7.04 -9.58
CA LYS A 90 -6.28 -6.82 -10.97
C LYS A 90 -7.52 -6.49 -11.82
N ASP A 91 -7.37 -5.50 -12.68
CA ASP A 91 -8.41 -4.98 -13.59
C ASP A 91 -9.65 -4.33 -12.93
N LYS A 92 -9.70 -4.26 -11.57
CA LYS A 92 -10.78 -3.52 -10.88
C LYS A 92 -10.70 -2.01 -11.16
N TRP A 93 -9.49 -1.47 -11.27
CA TRP A 93 -9.24 -0.10 -11.72
C TRP A 93 -8.45 -0.13 -13.02
N PRO A 94 -8.85 0.66 -14.05
CA PRO A 94 -8.21 0.63 -15.35
C PRO A 94 -6.78 1.18 -15.29
N THR A 95 -5.93 0.61 -16.14
CA THR A 95 -4.52 1.02 -16.31
C THR A 95 -4.32 1.96 -17.50
N ASP A 96 -5.40 2.38 -18.17
CA ASP A 96 -5.33 3.28 -19.33
C ASP A 96 -4.60 4.58 -19.00
N GLY A 97 -3.58 4.89 -19.79
CA GLY A 97 -2.74 6.07 -19.62
C GLY A 97 -1.67 5.93 -18.52
N ILE A 98 -1.48 4.73 -17.99
CA ILE A 98 -0.35 4.38 -17.13
C ILE A 98 0.71 3.69 -17.99
N PHE A 99 1.96 4.14 -17.88
CA PHE A 99 3.07 3.47 -18.53
C PHE A 99 3.28 2.09 -17.88
N PRO A 100 3.25 0.99 -18.64
CA PRO A 100 3.26 -0.34 -18.06
C PRO A 100 4.65 -0.74 -17.56
N LEU A 101 4.69 -1.39 -16.39
CA LEU A 101 5.84 -2.17 -15.94
C LEU A 101 5.61 -3.66 -16.26
N SER A 102 4.46 -4.18 -15.87
CA SER A 102 4.03 -5.54 -16.19
C SER A 102 2.50 -5.55 -16.43
N PRO A 103 2.04 -5.63 -17.68
CA PRO A 103 0.61 -5.57 -17.99
C PRO A 103 -0.23 -6.61 -17.26
N THR A 104 0.34 -7.75 -16.91
CA THR A 104 -0.34 -8.83 -16.20
C THR A 104 -0.46 -8.60 -14.68
N LEU A 105 0.36 -7.72 -14.10
CA LEU A 105 0.44 -7.48 -12.65
C LEU A 105 0.06 -6.06 -12.25
N ASP A 106 0.29 -5.08 -13.11
CA ASP A 106 0.07 -3.65 -12.80
C ASP A 106 -1.34 -3.39 -12.31
N THR A 107 -1.44 -2.74 -11.15
CA THR A 107 -2.70 -2.47 -10.48
C THR A 107 -2.66 -1.06 -9.90
N PRO A 108 -3.53 -0.13 -10.29
CA PRO A 108 -3.65 1.16 -9.61
C PRO A 108 -4.31 0.99 -8.25
N GLY A 109 -3.90 1.82 -7.27
CA GLY A 109 -4.49 1.78 -5.95
C GLY A 109 -4.32 3.07 -5.16
N PRO A 110 -5.19 3.33 -4.16
CA PRO A 110 -5.12 4.51 -3.33
C PRO A 110 -4.15 4.34 -2.16
N LEU A 111 -3.54 5.45 -1.78
CA LEU A 111 -2.82 5.63 -0.52
C LEU A 111 -3.54 6.70 0.29
N ALA A 112 -3.83 6.43 1.56
CA ALA A 112 -4.50 7.36 2.48
C ALA A 112 -4.01 7.15 3.92
N ARG A 113 -4.32 8.08 4.84
CA ARG A 113 -3.86 7.99 6.23
C ARG A 113 -4.62 6.97 7.08
N SER A 114 -5.82 6.56 6.66
CA SER A 114 -6.62 5.59 7.40
C SER A 114 -7.28 4.55 6.50
N VAL A 115 -7.62 3.39 7.08
CA VAL A 115 -8.43 2.37 6.39
C VAL A 115 -9.79 2.93 5.99
N LYS A 116 -10.39 3.78 6.84
CA LYS A 116 -11.68 4.43 6.55
C LYS A 116 -11.61 5.31 5.31
N ASP A 117 -10.56 6.13 5.19
CA ASP A 117 -10.38 6.99 4.01
C ASP A 117 -10.08 6.15 2.76
N THR A 118 -9.23 5.13 2.89
CA THR A 118 -8.91 4.22 1.80
C THR A 118 -10.16 3.52 1.27
N LYS A 119 -11.02 3.04 2.20
CA LYS A 119 -12.31 2.44 1.85
C LYS A 119 -13.24 3.43 1.17
N LEU A 120 -13.35 4.67 1.69
CA LEU A 120 -14.17 5.72 1.10
C LEU A 120 -13.76 6.00 -0.35
N ILE A 121 -12.47 6.13 -0.60
CA ILE A 121 -11.92 6.37 -1.96
C ILE A 121 -12.23 5.19 -2.87
N PHE A 122 -12.02 3.97 -2.38
CA PHE A 122 -12.28 2.75 -3.16
C PHE A 122 -13.75 2.60 -3.50
N ASP A 123 -14.65 2.75 -2.54
CA ASP A 123 -16.10 2.64 -2.74
C ASP A 123 -16.61 3.73 -3.70
N THR A 124 -16.18 4.98 -3.50
CA THR A 124 -16.55 6.11 -4.36
C THR A 124 -16.08 5.89 -5.79
N TYR A 125 -14.85 5.42 -5.98
CA TYR A 125 -14.32 5.13 -7.30
C TYR A 125 -15.11 4.01 -7.99
N ASN A 126 -15.63 3.05 -7.27
CA ASN A 126 -16.44 1.94 -7.78
C ASN A 126 -17.96 2.19 -7.73
N ASN A 127 -18.40 3.47 -7.69
CA ASN A 127 -19.82 3.89 -7.66
C ASN A 127 -20.57 3.38 -6.42
N ASN A 128 -19.91 3.32 -5.27
CA ASN A 128 -20.46 2.82 -4.00
C ASN A 128 -21.04 1.39 -4.09
N GLU A 129 -20.47 0.57 -4.96
CA GLU A 129 -20.76 -0.86 -4.93
C GLU A 129 -20.52 -1.36 -3.50
N LYS A 130 -21.58 -1.77 -2.83
CA LYS A 130 -21.49 -2.34 -1.48
C LYS A 130 -20.70 -3.65 -1.56
N LEU A 131 -19.43 -3.56 -1.33
CA LEU A 131 -18.62 -4.75 -1.06
C LEU A 131 -19.10 -5.34 0.28
N SER A 132 -19.09 -6.65 0.37
CA SER A 132 -19.46 -7.50 1.49
C SER A 132 -19.64 -6.84 2.88
N LYS A 133 -20.55 -7.37 3.68
CA LYS A 133 -20.69 -6.97 5.09
C LYS A 133 -19.36 -7.14 5.82
N PRO A 134 -19.01 -6.25 6.76
CA PRO A 134 -17.84 -6.43 7.61
C PRO A 134 -17.92 -7.80 8.31
N LEU A 135 -16.82 -8.54 8.27
CA LEU A 135 -16.70 -9.77 9.03
C LEU A 135 -16.34 -9.43 10.48
N GLU A 136 -16.92 -10.14 11.43
CA GLU A 136 -16.48 -10.07 12.81
C GLU A 136 -15.16 -10.82 12.97
N ILE A 137 -14.24 -10.26 13.75
CA ILE A 137 -12.89 -10.81 13.95
C ILE A 137 -12.94 -12.28 14.42
N LYS A 138 -13.87 -12.61 15.33
CA LYS A 138 -14.04 -13.97 15.85
C LYS A 138 -14.40 -15.03 14.78
N ASN A 139 -14.85 -14.60 13.60
CA ASN A 139 -15.20 -15.50 12.49
C ASN A 139 -14.06 -15.62 11.47
N LEU A 140 -12.91 -15.01 11.72
CA LEU A 140 -11.76 -15.04 10.82
C LEU A 140 -10.84 -16.21 11.14
N VAL A 141 -10.39 -16.89 10.11
CA VAL A 141 -9.23 -17.78 10.15
C VAL A 141 -8.09 -17.08 9.41
N ILE A 142 -6.99 -16.84 10.09
CA ILE A 142 -5.87 -16.03 9.59
C ILE A 142 -4.62 -16.90 9.53
N GLY A 143 -4.05 -17.03 8.34
CA GLY A 143 -2.79 -17.69 8.12
C GLY A 143 -1.62 -16.83 8.62
N LYS A 144 -0.88 -17.31 9.60
CA LYS A 144 0.38 -16.73 10.03
C LYS A 144 1.51 -17.30 9.19
N LEU A 145 2.06 -16.47 8.29
CA LEU A 145 3.16 -16.87 7.43
C LEU A 145 4.41 -17.20 8.23
N LYS A 146 5.04 -18.29 7.87
CA LYS A 146 6.34 -18.74 8.36
C LYS A 146 7.43 -18.47 7.32
N GLU A 147 8.57 -19.13 7.44
CA GLU A 147 9.63 -19.07 6.45
C GLU A 147 9.12 -19.38 5.02
N PRO A 148 9.67 -18.71 3.98
CA PRO A 148 10.79 -17.75 4.04
C PRO A 148 10.40 -16.29 4.40
N PHE A 149 9.12 -15.99 4.65
CA PHE A 149 8.62 -14.62 4.85
C PHE A 149 9.08 -13.99 6.18
N THR A 150 9.50 -14.79 7.14
CA THR A 150 10.00 -14.34 8.46
C THR A 150 11.51 -14.45 8.62
N GLU A 151 12.21 -14.91 7.56
CA GLU A 151 13.67 -14.98 7.56
C GLU A 151 14.30 -13.58 7.44
N ASN A 152 15.38 -13.36 8.18
CA ASN A 152 16.18 -12.14 8.11
C ASN A 152 15.42 -10.84 8.38
N LEU A 153 14.29 -10.89 9.09
CA LEU A 153 13.59 -9.70 9.54
C LEU A 153 14.35 -9.02 10.68
N ASP A 154 14.35 -7.70 10.68
CA ASP A 154 14.73 -6.93 11.86
C ASP A 154 13.87 -7.35 13.06
N SER A 155 14.48 -7.41 14.24
CA SER A 155 13.81 -7.86 15.46
C SER A 155 12.55 -7.07 15.78
N SER A 156 12.57 -5.77 15.54
CA SER A 156 11.41 -4.88 15.75
C SER A 156 10.26 -5.18 14.79
N VAL A 157 10.55 -5.55 13.55
CA VAL A 157 9.56 -5.96 12.54
C VAL A 157 8.93 -7.31 12.92
N LEU A 158 9.77 -8.28 13.32
CA LEU A 158 9.30 -9.59 13.74
C LEU A 158 8.44 -9.50 15.01
N GLU A 159 8.84 -8.66 15.97
CA GLU A 159 8.05 -8.39 17.17
C GLU A 159 6.71 -7.76 16.84
N ALA A 160 6.68 -6.74 15.99
CA ALA A 160 5.44 -6.09 15.54
C ALA A 160 4.50 -7.09 14.84
N TYR A 161 5.04 -7.96 13.99
CA TYR A 161 4.29 -9.02 13.33
C TYR A 161 3.66 -10.00 14.33
N ASN A 162 4.45 -10.50 15.27
CA ASN A 162 3.96 -11.43 16.30
C ASN A 162 2.92 -10.77 17.22
N ASN A 163 3.16 -9.53 17.64
CA ASN A 163 2.20 -8.76 18.45
C ASN A 163 0.89 -8.51 17.72
N PHE A 164 0.93 -8.28 16.41
CA PHE A 164 -0.29 -8.12 15.61
C PHE A 164 -1.08 -9.43 15.53
N CYS A 165 -0.42 -10.56 15.26
CA CYS A 165 -1.06 -11.87 15.27
C CYS A 165 -1.73 -12.16 16.62
N LYS A 166 -1.02 -11.90 17.73
CA LYS A 166 -1.55 -12.07 19.07
C LYS A 166 -2.79 -11.20 19.34
N LYS A 167 -2.77 -9.94 18.93
CA LYS A 167 -3.94 -9.05 19.06
C LYS A 167 -5.17 -9.57 18.32
N LEU A 168 -4.99 -10.19 17.16
CA LEU A 168 -6.08 -10.79 16.41
C LEU A 168 -6.63 -12.04 17.11
N GLU A 169 -5.73 -12.87 17.65
CA GLU A 169 -6.10 -14.05 18.45
C GLU A 169 -6.85 -13.65 19.72
N ASP A 170 -6.35 -12.66 20.47
CA ASP A 170 -7.00 -12.10 21.66
C ASP A 170 -8.39 -11.51 21.35
N ALA A 171 -8.59 -11.03 20.12
CA ALA A 171 -9.87 -10.53 19.60
C ALA A 171 -10.79 -11.64 19.07
N GLY A 172 -10.36 -12.90 19.15
CA GLY A 172 -11.14 -14.10 18.83
C GLY A 172 -10.91 -14.69 17.45
N ALA A 173 -9.97 -14.18 16.65
CA ALA A 173 -9.61 -14.83 15.38
C ALA A 173 -8.85 -16.15 15.64
N LYS A 174 -9.07 -17.14 14.77
CA LYS A 174 -8.25 -18.35 14.73
C LYS A 174 -6.96 -18.05 13.94
N ILE A 175 -5.81 -18.26 14.57
CA ILE A 175 -4.51 -18.12 13.92
C ILE A 175 -3.96 -19.50 13.57
N GLU A 176 -3.58 -19.70 12.32
CA GLU A 176 -2.99 -20.94 11.81
C GLU A 176 -1.63 -20.63 11.16
N ASP A 177 -0.61 -21.41 11.48
CA ASP A 177 0.69 -21.32 10.82
C ASP A 177 0.59 -21.79 9.37
N VAL A 178 1.13 -21.03 8.44
CA VAL A 178 1.10 -21.32 6.99
C VAL A 178 2.52 -21.29 6.43
N ILE A 179 2.86 -22.33 5.70
CA ILE A 179 4.08 -22.45 4.90
C ILE A 179 3.65 -22.42 3.43
N ILE A 180 4.33 -21.61 2.63
CA ILE A 180 4.12 -21.51 1.18
C ILE A 180 5.41 -21.96 0.50
N ASP A 181 5.50 -23.22 0.13
CA ASP A 181 6.73 -23.84 -0.41
C ASP A 181 7.16 -23.21 -1.75
N GLU A 182 6.20 -22.76 -2.56
CA GLU A 182 6.43 -22.11 -3.86
C GLU A 182 7.02 -20.69 -3.75
N ALA A 183 7.15 -20.15 -2.54
CA ALA A 183 7.71 -18.82 -2.31
C ALA A 183 9.25 -18.81 -2.18
N ARG A 184 9.93 -19.96 -2.35
CA ARG A 184 11.39 -20.11 -2.31
C ARG A 184 12.07 -19.90 -3.64
#